data_b85f086f02e49bc9c1d3cbc1e8f328f4
#
_entry.id   b85f086f02e49bc9c1d3cbc1e8f328f4
#
_cell.length_a   1.000
_cell.length_b   1.000
_cell.length_c   1.000
_cell.angle_alpha   90.00
_cell.angle_beta   90.00
_cell.angle_gamma   90.00
#
_symmetry.space_group_name_H-M   'P 1'
#
loop_
_entity.id
_entity.type
_entity.pdbx_description
1 polymer ?
#
loop_
_entity_poly.entity_id
_entity_poly.type
_entity_poly.pdbx_seq_one_letter_code
_entity_poly.pdbx_strand_id
1 'polypeptide(L)'
;SQYEAGGDIALIDFQRGSNNFRVGTWQGYHGVDLIATVDLSEVQDINRLAGSFLQDQKSWIFMPKQVEFFVSNDGKNFKSVGVVKNHISQETEEPVMYEFSIDKKLSARYIKMVAKKIDACPDWHVGAGEPGWIFCDEIVIE
;
A
#
# COMPACT_ATOMS: atom_id res chain seq x y z
N SER A 1 -15.86 -3.13 -6.41
CA SER A 1 -16.47 -2.35 -5.36
C SER A 1 -15.48 -1.33 -4.83
N GLN A 2 -15.98 -0.23 -4.39
CA GLN A 2 -15.16 0.85 -3.89
C GLN A 2 -14.97 0.72 -2.40
N TYR A 3 -13.78 1.02 -1.95
CA TYR A 3 -13.50 1.03 -0.52
C TYR A 3 -13.80 2.41 0.03
N GLU A 4 -14.22 2.43 1.29
CA GLU A 4 -14.50 3.67 1.97
C GLU A 4 -13.21 4.43 2.26
N ALA A 5 -13.33 5.71 2.55
CA ALA A 5 -12.16 6.52 2.86
C ALA A 5 -11.38 5.99 4.06
N GLY A 6 -12.02 5.25 4.95
CA GLY A 6 -11.34 4.66 6.09
C GLY A 6 -10.50 3.45 5.76
N GLY A 7 -10.64 2.92 4.54
CA GLY A 7 -9.91 1.76 4.10
C GLY A 7 -10.50 0.46 4.58
N ASP A 8 -9.88 -0.63 4.18
CA ASP A 8 -10.30 -1.97 4.55
C ASP A 8 -9.41 -2.51 5.64
N ILE A 9 -9.96 -3.45 6.39
CA ILE A 9 -9.21 -4.18 7.41
C ILE A 9 -9.09 -5.62 6.98
N ALA A 10 -7.86 -6.12 6.90
CA ALA A 10 -7.60 -7.52 6.65
C ALA A 10 -7.17 -8.18 7.95
N LEU A 11 -7.74 -9.33 8.24
CA LEU A 11 -7.42 -10.08 9.45
C LEU A 11 -6.51 -11.23 9.07
N ILE A 12 -5.41 -11.36 9.79
CA ILE A 12 -4.45 -12.44 9.59
C ILE A 12 -4.61 -13.43 10.73
N ASP A 13 -4.81 -14.68 10.38
CA ASP A 13 -4.91 -15.74 11.35
C ASP A 13 -3.56 -16.40 11.51
N PHE A 14 -2.94 -16.18 12.64
CA PHE A 14 -1.64 -16.77 12.93
C PHE A 14 -1.78 -18.21 13.31
N GLN A 15 -1.29 -19.07 12.45
CA GLN A 15 -1.34 -20.49 12.71
C GLN A 15 -0.12 -20.98 13.46
N ARG A 16 1.01 -20.27 13.34
CA ARG A 16 2.22 -20.72 13.97
C ARG A 16 3.26 -19.64 13.89
N GLY A 17 4.47 -19.97 14.28
CA GLY A 17 5.53 -19.02 14.45
C GLY A 17 6.14 -18.42 13.20
N SER A 18 5.47 -18.49 12.09
CA SER A 18 5.97 -17.84 10.88
C SER A 18 5.82 -16.34 11.03
N ASN A 19 6.87 -15.60 10.66
CA ASN A 19 6.84 -14.13 10.69
C ASN A 19 6.65 -13.52 9.31
N ASN A 20 6.30 -14.35 8.33
CA ASN A 20 6.12 -13.86 6.97
C ASN A 20 4.66 -13.90 6.61
N PHE A 21 4.07 -12.73 6.42
CA PHE A 21 2.67 -12.60 6.07
C PHE A 21 2.55 -11.87 4.75
N ARG A 22 1.73 -12.41 3.87
CA ARG A 22 1.42 -11.79 2.60
C ARG A 22 -0.08 -11.66 2.50
N VAL A 23 -0.54 -10.41 2.48
CA VAL A 23 -1.96 -10.12 2.36
C VAL A 23 -2.20 -9.81 0.91
N GLY A 24 -2.92 -10.70 0.25
CA GLY A 24 -3.07 -10.63 -1.19
C GLY A 24 -4.08 -9.63 -1.64
N THR A 25 -4.09 -9.47 -2.82
CA THR A 25 -4.80 -8.73 -3.84
C THR A 25 -5.79 -7.69 -3.39
N TRP A 26 -5.39 -6.47 -3.49
CA TRP A 26 -6.28 -5.34 -3.30
C TRP A 26 -6.75 -4.85 -4.65
N GLN A 27 -8.03 -4.54 -4.72
CA GLN A 27 -8.62 -4.00 -5.94
C GLN A 27 -8.05 -2.62 -6.23
N GLY A 28 -8.19 -2.18 -7.47
CA GLY A 28 -7.77 -0.84 -7.84
C GLY A 28 -8.63 0.23 -7.19
N TYR A 29 -8.02 1.36 -6.91
CA TYR A 29 -8.66 2.52 -6.30
C TYR A 29 -8.57 3.67 -7.28
N HIS A 30 -9.73 4.24 -7.66
CA HIS A 30 -9.79 5.28 -8.68
C HIS A 30 -10.00 6.65 -8.04
N GLY A 31 -8.98 7.49 -8.17
CA GLY A 31 -9.08 8.87 -7.71
C GLY A 31 -9.08 9.05 -6.20
N VAL A 32 -8.71 8.03 -5.44
CA VAL A 32 -8.64 8.11 -3.98
C VAL A 32 -7.38 7.43 -3.50
N ASP A 33 -6.92 7.81 -2.31
CA ASP A 33 -5.80 7.14 -1.67
C ASP A 33 -6.22 5.73 -1.27
N LEU A 34 -5.24 4.82 -1.30
CA LEU A 34 -5.46 3.46 -0.83
C LEU A 34 -5.04 3.39 0.64
N ILE A 35 -5.98 3.04 1.50
CA ILE A 35 -5.72 2.87 2.93
C ILE A 35 -6.10 1.47 3.31
N ALA A 36 -5.16 0.72 3.85
CA ALA A 36 -5.37 -0.67 4.22
C ALA A 36 -4.82 -0.92 5.61
N THR A 37 -5.59 -1.62 6.43
CA THR A 37 -5.17 -1.97 7.78
C THR A 37 -5.21 -3.48 7.94
N VAL A 38 -4.13 -4.02 8.53
CA VAL A 38 -4.00 -5.45 8.77
C VAL A 38 -3.96 -5.65 10.28
N ASP A 39 -4.84 -6.52 10.79
CA ASP A 39 -4.83 -6.92 12.19
C ASP A 39 -4.15 -8.28 12.29
N LEU A 40 -3.02 -8.31 12.95
CA LEU A 40 -2.22 -9.52 13.10
C LEU A 40 -2.73 -10.41 14.25
N SER A 41 -3.83 -10.04 14.88
CA SER A 41 -4.48 -10.77 15.98
C SER A 41 -3.78 -10.62 17.31
N GLU A 42 -2.48 -10.45 17.30
CA GLU A 42 -1.70 -10.20 18.51
C GLU A 42 -0.43 -9.44 18.12
N VAL A 43 0.26 -8.94 19.11
CA VAL A 43 1.51 -8.20 18.88
C VAL A 43 2.55 -9.17 18.31
N GLN A 44 3.18 -8.76 17.22
CA GLN A 44 4.21 -9.55 16.55
C GLN A 44 5.46 -8.71 16.38
N ASP A 45 6.60 -9.37 16.36
CA ASP A 45 7.85 -8.73 16.02
C ASP A 45 7.97 -8.69 14.51
N ILE A 46 8.32 -7.51 13.99
CA ILE A 46 8.34 -7.23 12.57
C ILE A 46 9.67 -6.58 12.22
N ASN A 47 10.26 -7.00 11.09
CA ASN A 47 11.53 -6.44 10.63
C ASN A 47 11.36 -5.67 9.32
N ARG A 48 10.26 -5.90 8.59
CA ARG A 48 10.09 -5.30 7.28
C ARG A 48 8.62 -5.19 6.93
N LEU A 49 8.26 -4.04 6.38
CA LEU A 49 6.92 -3.80 5.85
C LEU A 49 7.05 -3.39 4.39
N ALA A 50 6.18 -3.89 3.54
CA ALA A 50 6.21 -3.55 2.13
C ALA A 50 4.82 -3.58 1.52
N GLY A 51 4.64 -2.79 0.47
CA GLY A 51 3.47 -2.84 -0.38
C GLY A 51 3.93 -2.93 -1.82
N SER A 52 3.36 -3.84 -2.58
CA SER A 52 3.71 -4.06 -3.98
C SER A 52 2.63 -3.47 -4.87
N PHE A 53 3.04 -2.62 -5.82
CA PHE A 53 2.11 -1.87 -6.66
C PHE A 53 2.43 -2.07 -8.13
N LEU A 54 1.38 -2.05 -8.93
CA LEU A 54 1.48 -2.14 -10.38
C LEU A 54 1.38 -0.74 -10.98
N GLN A 55 2.23 -0.46 -11.97
CA GLN A 55 2.02 0.67 -12.86
C GLN A 55 1.81 0.15 -14.27
N ASP A 56 0.74 0.58 -14.89
CA ASP A 56 0.46 0.35 -16.30
C ASP A 56 -0.21 1.62 -16.79
N GLN A 57 0.62 2.57 -17.22
CA GLN A 57 0.10 3.90 -17.53
C GLN A 57 -0.89 3.89 -18.69
N LYS A 58 -0.76 2.92 -19.61
CA LYS A 58 -1.71 2.80 -20.71
C LYS A 58 -3.09 2.37 -20.23
N SER A 59 -3.16 1.76 -19.06
CA SER A 59 -4.42 1.39 -18.44
C SER A 59 -4.82 2.38 -17.35
N TRP A 60 -4.16 3.53 -17.28
CA TRP A 60 -4.41 4.60 -16.31
C TRP A 60 -4.05 4.20 -14.87
N ILE A 61 -3.17 3.21 -14.73
CA ILE A 61 -2.71 2.74 -13.42
C ILE A 61 -1.33 3.32 -13.17
N PHE A 62 -1.19 4.06 -12.08
CA PHE A 62 0.06 4.73 -11.72
C PHE A 62 0.52 4.31 -10.35
N MET A 63 1.84 4.35 -10.13
CA MET A 63 2.37 4.19 -8.79
C MET A 63 1.82 5.28 -7.88
N PRO A 64 1.62 5.00 -6.60
CA PRO A 64 1.30 6.06 -5.65
C PRO A 64 2.47 7.04 -5.56
N LYS A 65 2.18 8.27 -5.17
CA LYS A 65 3.24 9.27 -4.96
C LYS A 65 4.18 8.84 -3.85
N GLN A 66 3.62 8.20 -2.84
CA GLN A 66 4.37 7.69 -1.70
C GLN A 66 3.51 6.66 -0.97
N VAL A 67 4.18 5.85 -0.18
CA VAL A 67 3.53 4.86 0.69
C VAL A 67 4.05 5.11 2.09
N GLU A 68 3.13 5.28 3.02
CA GLU A 68 3.46 5.49 4.43
C GLU A 68 2.93 4.33 5.25
N PHE A 69 3.74 3.88 6.20
CA PHE A 69 3.37 2.76 7.06
C PHE A 69 3.18 3.26 8.49
N PHE A 70 2.16 2.73 9.13
CA PHE A 70 1.83 3.05 10.52
C PHE A 70 1.64 1.77 11.31
N VAL A 71 1.88 1.84 12.59
CA VAL A 71 1.65 0.70 13.49
C VAL A 71 0.82 1.12 14.68
N SER A 72 0.14 0.15 15.27
CA SER A 72 -0.68 0.38 16.45
C SER A 72 -0.84 -0.91 17.23
N ASN A 73 -1.07 -0.80 18.53
CA ASN A 73 -1.40 -1.96 19.36
C ASN A 73 -2.87 -1.99 19.75
N ASP A 74 -3.58 -0.89 19.60
CA ASP A 74 -5.00 -0.82 19.98
C ASP A 74 -5.93 -0.65 18.77
N GLY A 75 -5.37 -0.49 17.58
CA GLY A 75 -6.17 -0.31 16.38
C GLY A 75 -6.80 1.06 16.23
N LYS A 76 -6.47 1.98 17.12
CA LYS A 76 -7.03 3.34 17.13
C LYS A 76 -5.95 4.40 17.03
N ASN A 77 -4.90 4.24 17.81
CA ASN A 77 -3.80 5.19 17.84
C ASN A 77 -2.66 4.64 17.01
N PHE A 78 -2.41 5.24 15.85
CA PHE A 78 -1.40 4.80 14.92
C PHE A 78 -0.23 5.76 14.90
N LYS A 79 0.96 5.19 14.78
CA LYS A 79 2.21 5.94 14.74
C LYS A 79 2.90 5.63 13.43
N SER A 80 3.32 6.69 12.73
CA SER A 80 4.07 6.52 11.49
C SER A 80 5.44 5.93 11.77
N VAL A 81 5.82 4.94 10.95
CA VAL A 81 7.12 4.31 11.07
C VAL A 81 7.97 4.47 9.83
N GLY A 82 7.45 5.07 8.78
CA GLY A 82 8.26 5.37 7.61
C GLY A 82 7.44 5.75 6.40
N VAL A 83 8.08 6.51 5.52
CA VAL A 83 7.49 6.96 4.25
C VAL A 83 8.46 6.59 3.15
N VAL A 84 7.94 5.99 2.08
CA VAL A 84 8.74 5.65 0.91
C VAL A 84 8.17 6.40 -0.28
N LYS A 85 9.00 7.20 -0.92
CA LYS A 85 8.57 7.98 -2.08
C LYS A 85 8.77 7.20 -3.36
N ASN A 86 7.91 7.48 -4.32
CA ASN A 86 7.99 6.81 -5.62
C ASN A 86 9.19 7.31 -6.42
N HIS A 87 9.89 6.38 -7.06
CA HIS A 87 11.01 6.67 -7.96
C HIS A 87 10.78 6.13 -9.36
N ILE A 88 9.62 5.55 -9.62
CA ILE A 88 9.30 4.98 -10.92
C ILE A 88 8.77 6.08 -11.82
N SER A 89 9.35 6.22 -13.02
CA SER A 89 8.89 7.22 -13.97
C SER A 89 7.48 6.90 -14.45
N GLN A 90 6.63 7.91 -14.47
CA GLN A 90 5.26 7.75 -14.99
C GLN A 90 5.26 7.45 -16.48
N GLU A 91 6.35 7.78 -17.18
CA GLU A 91 6.45 7.58 -18.62
C GLU A 91 6.87 6.18 -19.02
N THR A 92 7.17 5.32 -18.07
CA THR A 92 7.52 3.94 -18.33
C THR A 92 6.38 3.29 -19.11
N GLU A 93 6.67 2.78 -20.32
CA GLU A 93 5.62 2.25 -21.20
C GLU A 93 5.21 0.83 -20.86
N GLU A 94 6.16 0.02 -20.38
CA GLU A 94 5.86 -1.36 -20.02
C GLU A 94 5.21 -1.41 -18.65
N PRO A 95 4.29 -2.35 -18.41
CA PRO A 95 3.80 -2.56 -17.06
C PRO A 95 4.95 -2.89 -16.13
N VAL A 96 4.92 -2.33 -14.93
CA VAL A 96 5.98 -2.55 -13.95
C VAL A 96 5.39 -2.74 -12.57
N MET A 97 5.94 -3.70 -11.84
CA MET A 97 5.63 -3.91 -10.44
C MET A 97 6.76 -3.34 -9.61
N TYR A 98 6.43 -2.68 -8.53
CA TYR A 98 7.45 -2.13 -7.66
C TYR A 98 7.02 -2.27 -6.20
N GLU A 99 7.98 -2.61 -5.35
CA GLU A 99 7.74 -2.82 -3.94
C GLU A 99 8.27 -1.65 -3.14
N PHE A 100 7.35 -0.97 -2.46
CA PHE A 100 7.70 0.11 -1.52
C PHE A 100 7.90 -0.53 -0.16
N SER A 101 9.10 -0.45 0.38
CA SER A 101 9.39 -1.17 1.62
C SER A 101 10.20 -0.34 2.60
N ILE A 102 10.04 -0.67 3.88
CA ILE A 102 10.90 -0.17 4.95
C ILE A 102 11.44 -1.36 5.75
N ASP A 103 12.70 -1.23 6.15
CA ASP A 103 13.35 -2.19 7.03
C ASP A 103 13.47 -1.54 8.39
N LYS A 104 12.75 -2.05 9.38
CA LYS A 104 12.73 -1.46 10.69
C LYS A 104 12.23 -2.48 11.70
N LYS A 105 12.94 -2.61 12.82
CA LYS A 105 12.50 -3.49 13.88
C LYS A 105 11.34 -2.85 14.62
N LEU A 106 10.21 -3.55 14.62
CA LEU A 106 8.96 -3.06 15.19
C LEU A 106 8.31 -4.17 15.97
N SER A 107 7.37 -3.77 16.84
CA SER A 107 6.53 -4.71 17.54
C SER A 107 5.13 -4.10 17.54
N ALA A 108 4.18 -4.76 16.91
CA ALA A 108 2.84 -4.20 16.75
C ALA A 108 1.82 -5.27 16.41
N ARG A 109 0.56 -4.98 16.72
CA ARG A 109 -0.54 -5.84 16.32
C ARG A 109 -1.19 -5.36 15.02
N TYR A 110 -1.28 -4.04 14.81
CA TYR A 110 -1.95 -3.49 13.64
C TYR A 110 -0.94 -2.78 12.76
N ILE A 111 -1.06 -3.01 11.47
CA ILE A 111 -0.25 -2.34 10.44
C ILE A 111 -1.20 -1.59 9.53
N LYS A 112 -0.94 -0.31 9.29
CA LYS A 112 -1.72 0.47 8.35
C LYS A 112 -0.80 0.99 7.26
N MET A 113 -1.23 0.86 6.02
CA MET A 113 -0.52 1.37 4.86
C MET A 113 -1.39 2.42 4.19
N VAL A 114 -0.80 3.57 3.93
CA VAL A 114 -1.47 4.64 3.20
C VAL A 114 -0.67 4.92 1.94
N ALA A 115 -1.27 4.62 0.80
CA ALA A 115 -0.66 4.88 -0.50
C ALA A 115 -1.34 6.10 -1.10
N LYS A 116 -0.57 7.16 -1.28
CA LYS A 116 -1.11 8.43 -1.77
C LYS A 116 -1.20 8.44 -3.27
N LYS A 117 -2.38 8.73 -3.79
CA LYS A 117 -2.60 8.83 -5.23
C LYS A 117 -1.85 10.02 -5.82
N ILE A 118 -1.59 9.96 -7.13
CA ILE A 118 -1.14 11.13 -7.87
C ILE A 118 -2.29 12.12 -7.96
N ASP A 119 -1.98 13.39 -8.21
CA ASP A 119 -3.00 14.44 -8.28
C ASP A 119 -3.94 14.22 -9.46
N ALA A 120 -3.37 13.87 -10.61
CA ALA A 120 -4.12 13.61 -11.84
C ALA A 120 -3.19 12.94 -12.83
N CYS A 121 -3.77 12.36 -13.89
CA CYS A 121 -2.96 11.84 -14.98
C CYS A 121 -2.13 12.97 -15.57
N PRO A 122 -0.86 12.70 -15.93
CA PRO A 122 0.04 13.76 -16.43
C PRO A 122 -0.44 14.40 -17.72
N ASP A 123 0.10 15.58 -18.02
CA ASP A 123 -0.30 16.35 -19.21
C ASP A 123 -0.13 15.59 -20.51
N TRP A 124 0.88 14.75 -20.62
CA TRP A 124 1.15 13.99 -21.84
C TRP A 124 0.28 12.75 -21.98
N HIS A 125 -0.46 12.39 -20.93
CA HIS A 125 -1.28 11.18 -20.92
C HIS A 125 -2.61 11.44 -21.62
N VAL A 126 -3.16 10.39 -22.25
CA VAL A 126 -4.45 10.50 -22.91
C VAL A 126 -5.56 10.92 -21.93
N GLY A 127 -5.40 10.57 -20.66
CA GLY A 127 -6.34 10.97 -19.62
C GLY A 127 -5.92 12.20 -18.84
N ALA A 128 -5.10 13.07 -19.44
CA ALA A 128 -4.55 14.24 -18.76
C ALA A 128 -5.62 14.98 -17.96
N GLY A 129 -5.32 15.25 -16.70
CA GLY A 129 -6.22 15.96 -15.81
C GLY A 129 -7.28 15.09 -15.14
N GLU A 130 -7.45 13.88 -15.60
CA GLU A 130 -8.42 12.95 -15.02
C GLU A 130 -7.78 12.09 -13.93
N PRO A 131 -8.58 11.52 -13.00
CA PRO A 131 -8.02 10.67 -11.96
C PRO A 131 -7.40 9.40 -12.52
N GLY A 132 -6.29 8.97 -11.93
CA GLY A 132 -5.71 7.69 -12.24
C GLY A 132 -6.12 6.65 -11.21
N TRP A 133 -5.63 5.41 -11.41
CA TRP A 133 -5.89 4.28 -10.53
C TRP A 133 -4.62 3.94 -9.74
N ILE A 134 -4.81 3.47 -8.52
CA ILE A 134 -3.76 2.80 -7.75
C ILE A 134 -4.15 1.33 -7.69
N PHE A 135 -3.20 0.46 -7.98
CA PHE A 135 -3.43 -0.98 -7.90
C PHE A 135 -2.35 -1.61 -7.03
N CYS A 136 -2.77 -2.14 -5.89
CA CYS A 136 -1.88 -2.82 -4.95
C CYS A 136 -2.04 -4.32 -5.13
N ASP A 137 -0.92 -5.01 -5.30
CA ASP A 137 -0.92 -6.45 -5.47
C ASP A 137 -0.92 -7.16 -4.12
N GLU A 138 -0.03 -6.74 -3.24
CA GLU A 138 0.00 -7.36 -1.91
C GLU A 138 0.73 -6.49 -0.90
N ILE A 139 0.43 -6.75 0.37
CA ILE A 139 1.13 -6.16 1.50
C ILE A 139 1.95 -7.27 2.13
N VAL A 140 3.21 -7.00 2.41
CA VAL A 140 4.15 -7.97 2.98
C VAL A 140 4.56 -7.50 4.37
N ILE A 141 4.49 -8.39 5.34
CA ILE A 141 4.88 -8.15 6.72
C ILE A 141 5.83 -9.27 7.13
N GLU A 142 7.08 -8.92 7.41
CA GLU A 142 8.10 -9.91 7.75
C GLU A 142 8.80 -9.59 9.05
#